data_0e297123f9e9c9057f183b2e4bfc3a1a
#
_entry.id   0e297123f9e9c9057f183b2e4bfc3a1a
#
_cell.length_a   1.000
_cell.length_b   1.000
_cell.length_c   1.000
_cell.angle_alpha   90.00
_cell.angle_beta   90.00
_cell.angle_gamma   90.00
#
_symmetry.space_group_name_H-M   'P 1'
#
loop_
_entity.id
_entity.type
_entity.pdbx_description
1 polymer ?
#
loop_
_entity_poly.entity_id
_entity_poly.type
_entity_poly.pdbx_seq_one_letter_code
_entity_poly.pdbx_strand_id
1 'polypeptide(L)'
;MVSSRLFVVFILPIIFSVVVGTAVMADILQKPDRELNMWPMSSQNSITHDSSIQIIGLSNHYSVSEPIEIQVKINDSSYSCGDLYITIYPTGKSDAVAQAGFFNQCFENGSNLLPIGDNFSKIINTPGSYQMVADMVSNDLLNISTSGIFTIK
;
A
#
# COMPACT_ATOMS: atom_id res chain seq x y z
N MET A 1 32.77 34.20 -38.63
CA MET A 1 33.44 33.97 -37.33
C MET A 1 32.36 34.09 -36.23
N VAL A 2 31.90 33.02 -35.67
CA VAL A 2 30.95 33.05 -34.52
C VAL A 2 31.75 33.56 -33.33
N SER A 3 31.28 34.65 -32.70
CA SER A 3 31.98 35.30 -31.59
C SER A 3 32.18 34.32 -30.45
N SER A 4 33.42 34.10 -30.02
CA SER A 4 33.80 33.23 -28.88
C SER A 4 33.01 33.54 -27.60
N ARG A 5 32.52 34.77 -27.47
CA ARG A 5 31.71 35.20 -26.32
C ARG A 5 30.29 34.56 -26.33
N LEU A 6 29.74 34.31 -27.50
CA LEU A 6 28.42 33.68 -27.66
C LEU A 6 28.49 32.22 -27.24
N PHE A 7 29.61 31.57 -27.53
CA PHE A 7 29.85 30.17 -27.13
C PHE A 7 29.90 29.98 -25.61
N VAL A 8 30.59 30.88 -24.92
CA VAL A 8 30.72 30.82 -23.46
C VAL A 8 29.38 31.05 -22.74
N VAL A 9 28.58 32.03 -23.23
CA VAL A 9 27.32 32.41 -22.55
C VAL A 9 26.23 31.35 -22.71
N PHE A 10 26.17 30.66 -23.86
CA PHE A 10 25.09 29.71 -24.13
C PHE A 10 25.49 28.23 -23.93
N ILE A 11 26.70 27.87 -24.28
CA ILE A 11 27.12 26.46 -24.24
C ILE A 11 27.64 26.06 -22.86
N LEU A 12 28.30 26.92 -22.14
CA LEU A 12 28.85 26.64 -20.82
C LEU A 12 27.75 26.29 -19.78
N PRO A 13 26.62 27.02 -19.67
CA PRO A 13 25.55 26.65 -18.75
C PRO A 13 24.86 25.33 -19.16
N ILE A 14 24.77 25.02 -20.45
CA ILE A 14 24.19 23.75 -20.90
C ILE A 14 25.08 22.57 -20.47
N ILE A 15 26.41 22.65 -20.71
CA ILE A 15 27.35 21.62 -20.29
C ILE A 15 27.32 21.48 -18.76
N PHE A 16 27.29 22.59 -18.02
CA PHE A 16 27.26 22.53 -16.57
C PHE A 16 25.98 21.88 -16.05
N SER A 17 24.82 22.21 -16.62
CA SER A 17 23.54 21.59 -16.21
C SER A 17 23.47 20.10 -16.51
N VAL A 18 24.04 19.66 -17.63
CA VAL A 18 24.11 18.23 -17.99
C VAL A 18 25.04 17.48 -17.02
N VAL A 19 26.23 18.02 -16.72
CA VAL A 19 27.19 17.37 -15.81
C VAL A 19 26.64 17.28 -14.38
N VAL A 20 26.05 18.37 -13.88
CA VAL A 20 25.45 18.37 -12.52
C VAL A 20 24.21 17.45 -12.47
N GLY A 21 23.37 17.51 -13.50
CA GLY A 21 22.18 16.67 -13.59
C GLY A 21 22.50 15.18 -13.62
N THR A 22 23.51 14.77 -14.38
CA THR A 22 23.95 13.35 -14.45
C THR A 22 24.60 12.90 -13.15
N ALA A 23 25.38 13.74 -12.47
CA ALA A 23 25.98 13.41 -11.18
C ALA A 23 24.92 13.20 -10.09
N VAL A 24 23.92 14.07 -10.02
CA VAL A 24 22.80 13.94 -9.05
C VAL A 24 21.96 12.70 -9.35
N MET A 25 21.66 12.43 -10.61
CA MET A 25 20.92 11.23 -11.01
C MET A 25 21.69 9.95 -10.68
N ALA A 26 23.00 9.94 -10.88
CA ALA A 26 23.84 8.76 -10.55
C ALA A 26 23.85 8.47 -9.04
N ASP A 27 23.96 9.50 -8.20
CA ASP A 27 23.92 9.34 -6.74
C ASP A 27 22.55 8.85 -6.25
N ILE A 28 21.48 9.35 -6.86
CA ILE A 28 20.12 8.90 -6.54
C ILE A 28 19.87 7.44 -6.98
N LEU A 29 20.40 7.00 -8.11
CA LEU A 29 20.20 5.65 -8.62
C LEU A 29 21.09 4.60 -7.95
N GLN A 30 22.21 5.00 -7.33
CA GLN A 30 23.14 4.10 -6.66
C GLN A 30 22.81 3.84 -5.18
N LYS A 31 21.82 4.55 -4.60
CA LYS A 31 21.37 4.26 -3.24
C LYS A 31 20.45 3.05 -3.25
N PRO A 32 20.90 1.87 -2.72
CA PRO A 32 20.06 0.68 -2.65
C PRO A 32 18.86 0.83 -1.70
N ASP A 33 18.91 1.82 -0.80
CA ASP A 33 17.86 2.13 0.17
C ASP A 33 16.96 3.27 -0.36
N ARG A 34 16.46 3.13 -1.58
CA ARG A 34 15.32 3.91 -2.00
C ARG A 34 14.11 3.40 -1.21
N GLU A 35 13.93 3.91 -0.04
CA GLU A 35 12.60 4.06 0.49
C GLU A 35 11.86 4.98 -0.49
N LEU A 36 11.16 4.38 -1.44
CA LEU A 36 10.06 5.06 -2.07
C LEU A 36 9.28 5.65 -0.90
N ASN A 37 9.10 6.96 -0.89
CA ASN A 37 8.26 7.68 0.06
C ASN A 37 6.81 7.21 -0.13
N MET A 38 6.60 5.91 -0.03
CA MET A 38 5.36 5.36 0.44
C MET A 38 5.34 5.81 1.89
N TRP A 39 4.45 6.69 2.19
CA TRP A 39 4.12 7.12 3.53
C TRP A 39 4.37 5.94 4.47
N PRO A 40 5.24 6.07 5.49
CA PRO A 40 5.39 4.99 6.44
C PRO A 40 4.00 4.81 7.06
N MET A 41 3.28 3.77 6.62
CA MET A 41 2.22 3.23 7.44
C MET A 41 2.96 2.76 8.69
N SER A 42 3.00 3.64 9.69
CA SER A 42 3.60 3.31 10.96
C SER A 42 2.76 2.18 11.51
N SER A 43 3.28 0.97 11.40
CA SER A 43 2.79 -0.16 12.14
C SER A 43 3.12 0.11 13.63
N GLN A 44 2.39 1.04 14.22
CA GLN A 44 2.26 1.05 15.65
C GLN A 44 1.46 -0.19 15.99
N ASN A 45 2.15 -1.17 16.56
CA ASN A 45 1.59 -2.30 17.28
C ASN A 45 0.69 -1.80 18.42
N SER A 46 -0.48 -1.34 18.11
CA SER A 46 -1.61 -1.34 18.99
C SER A 46 -2.62 -2.31 18.39
N ILE A 47 -2.62 -3.55 18.86
CA ILE A 47 -3.74 -4.46 18.72
C ILE A 47 -4.86 -3.89 19.61
N THR A 48 -5.43 -2.78 19.19
CA THR A 48 -6.76 -2.39 19.58
C THR A 48 -7.65 -3.08 18.56
N HIS A 49 -8.39 -4.11 18.99
CA HIS A 49 -9.59 -4.54 18.29
C HIS A 49 -10.53 -3.33 18.27
N ASP A 50 -10.31 -2.45 17.32
CA ASP A 50 -11.24 -1.37 17.08
C ASP A 50 -12.49 -2.03 16.48
N SER A 51 -13.58 -1.99 17.23
CA SER A 51 -14.86 -2.53 16.78
C SER A 51 -15.42 -1.83 15.54
N SER A 52 -14.75 -0.75 15.14
CA SER A 52 -15.12 0.08 13.98
C SER A 52 -14.78 -0.57 12.63
N ILE A 53 -13.78 -1.46 12.57
CA ILE A 53 -13.38 -2.19 11.36
C ILE A 53 -13.10 -3.66 11.67
N GLN A 54 -13.58 -4.57 10.83
CA GLN A 54 -13.45 -6.02 11.01
C GLN A 54 -13.22 -6.73 9.67
N ILE A 55 -12.33 -7.72 9.66
CA ILE A 55 -12.19 -8.64 8.52
C ILE A 55 -13.20 -9.77 8.69
N ILE A 56 -14.04 -9.98 7.67
CA ILE A 56 -15.06 -11.02 7.62
C ILE A 56 -14.64 -12.08 6.62
N GLY A 57 -14.81 -13.36 6.98
CA GLY A 57 -14.50 -14.50 6.10
C GLY A 57 -13.06 -14.99 6.18
N LEU A 58 -12.19 -14.35 6.97
CA LEU A 58 -10.82 -14.84 7.15
C LEU A 58 -10.82 -16.13 7.99
N SER A 59 -10.40 -17.25 7.37
CA SER A 59 -10.17 -18.52 8.06
C SER A 59 -8.78 -18.54 8.69
N ASN A 60 -8.62 -19.26 9.80
CA ASN A 60 -7.31 -19.44 10.44
C ASN A 60 -6.37 -20.35 9.63
N HIS A 61 -6.92 -21.18 8.72
CA HIS A 61 -6.18 -22.15 7.93
C HIS A 61 -6.71 -22.20 6.50
N TYR A 62 -5.78 -22.25 5.55
CA TYR A 62 -6.04 -22.48 4.13
C TYR A 62 -5.11 -23.57 3.60
N SER A 63 -5.55 -24.27 2.58
CA SER A 63 -4.70 -25.18 1.82
C SER A 63 -3.93 -24.42 0.74
N VAL A 64 -2.78 -24.96 0.32
CA VAL A 64 -2.07 -24.43 -0.85
C VAL A 64 -3.00 -24.42 -2.06
N SER A 65 -3.02 -23.35 -2.81
CA SER A 65 -3.90 -23.07 -3.96
C SER A 65 -5.37 -22.82 -3.62
N GLU A 66 -5.74 -22.75 -2.36
CA GLU A 66 -7.07 -22.33 -1.93
C GLU A 66 -7.17 -20.80 -2.00
N PRO A 67 -8.28 -20.24 -2.56
CA PRO A 67 -8.47 -18.79 -2.59
C PRO A 67 -8.79 -18.27 -1.17
N ILE A 68 -8.11 -17.21 -0.78
CA ILE A 68 -8.40 -16.45 0.43
C ILE A 68 -9.40 -15.37 0.02
N GLU A 69 -10.64 -15.51 0.42
CA GLU A 69 -11.71 -14.57 0.10
C GLU A 69 -12.18 -13.91 1.38
N ILE A 70 -12.17 -12.58 1.38
CA ILE A 70 -12.59 -11.80 2.55
C ILE A 70 -13.39 -10.56 2.14
N GLN A 71 -14.13 -10.06 3.11
CA GLN A 71 -14.73 -8.74 3.10
C GLN A 71 -14.33 -7.98 4.35
N VAL A 72 -14.42 -6.66 4.29
CA VAL A 72 -14.14 -5.78 5.42
C VAL A 72 -15.44 -5.09 5.83
N LYS A 73 -15.81 -5.24 7.08
CA LYS A 73 -16.98 -4.56 7.66
C LYS A 73 -16.53 -3.30 8.39
N ILE A 74 -17.17 -2.18 8.08
CA ILE A 74 -16.93 -0.89 8.73
C ILE A 74 -18.19 -0.47 9.49
N ASN A 75 -18.04 -0.23 10.80
CA ASN A 75 -19.15 0.13 11.68
C ASN A 75 -19.17 1.62 12.04
N ASP A 76 -18.19 2.40 11.60
CA ASP A 76 -18.05 3.82 11.88
C ASP A 76 -18.45 4.66 10.66
N SER A 77 -19.45 5.52 10.82
CA SER A 77 -19.95 6.40 9.75
C SER A 77 -18.94 7.44 9.26
N SER A 78 -17.90 7.75 10.03
CA SER A 78 -16.81 8.64 9.62
C SER A 78 -16.00 8.06 8.44
N TYR A 79 -16.13 6.76 8.20
CA TYR A 79 -15.47 6.03 7.11
C TYR A 79 -16.48 5.55 6.05
N SER A 80 -17.62 6.19 5.94
CA SER A 80 -18.66 5.83 4.95
C SER A 80 -18.19 5.95 3.51
N CYS A 81 -17.18 6.78 3.23
CA CYS A 81 -16.53 6.92 1.94
C CYS A 81 -15.01 6.97 2.12
N GLY A 82 -14.27 6.29 1.23
CA GLY A 82 -12.82 6.33 1.23
C GLY A 82 -12.17 5.24 0.40
N ASP A 83 -10.91 4.97 0.65
CA ASP A 83 -10.10 3.98 -0.04
C ASP A 83 -9.77 2.84 0.92
N LEU A 84 -10.04 1.60 0.50
CA LEU A 84 -9.72 0.38 1.24
C LEU A 84 -8.46 -0.26 0.66
N TYR A 85 -7.49 -0.55 1.51
CA TYR A 85 -6.28 -1.28 1.18
C TYR A 85 -6.23 -2.59 1.95
N ILE A 86 -5.91 -3.68 1.26
CA ILE A 86 -5.73 -5.00 1.87
C ILE A 86 -4.34 -5.49 1.52
N THR A 87 -3.53 -5.78 2.53
CA THR A 87 -2.15 -6.22 2.36
C THR A 87 -1.89 -7.50 3.15
N ILE A 88 -1.18 -8.45 2.54
CA ILE A 88 -0.78 -9.70 3.18
C ILE A 88 0.74 -9.76 3.30
N TYR A 89 1.22 -9.97 4.51
CA TYR A 89 2.64 -10.11 4.85
C TYR A 89 2.93 -11.53 5.36
N PRO A 90 4.08 -12.12 5.06
CA PRO A 90 4.56 -13.27 5.82
C PRO A 90 4.85 -12.82 7.25
N THR A 91 4.49 -13.62 8.24
CA THR A 91 4.71 -13.28 9.66
C THR A 91 6.19 -13.00 9.92
N GLY A 92 6.47 -11.83 10.52
CA GLY A 92 7.84 -11.38 10.85
C GLY A 92 8.64 -10.81 9.67
N LYS A 93 7.99 -10.52 8.53
CA LYS A 93 8.60 -9.81 7.39
C LYS A 93 7.81 -8.54 7.07
N SER A 94 8.50 -7.56 6.48
CA SER A 94 7.91 -6.29 6.03
C SER A 94 7.49 -6.31 4.55
N ASP A 95 8.00 -7.26 3.76
CA ASP A 95 7.69 -7.34 2.34
C ASP A 95 6.33 -7.99 2.12
N ALA A 96 5.42 -7.28 1.48
CA ALA A 96 4.09 -7.78 1.16
C ALA A 96 4.15 -8.86 0.07
N VAL A 97 3.41 -9.97 0.26
CA VAL A 97 3.25 -11.02 -0.76
C VAL A 97 2.04 -10.77 -1.64
N ALA A 98 1.08 -9.98 -1.17
CA ALA A 98 -0.09 -9.57 -1.92
C ALA A 98 -0.60 -8.23 -1.40
N GLN A 99 -1.10 -7.40 -2.32
CA GLN A 99 -1.74 -6.14 -2.01
C GLN A 99 -2.87 -5.87 -2.99
N ALA A 100 -3.97 -5.29 -2.51
CA ALA A 100 -5.06 -4.78 -3.32
C ALA A 100 -5.53 -3.43 -2.77
N GLY A 101 -5.92 -2.53 -3.66
CA GLY A 101 -6.52 -1.24 -3.33
C GLY A 101 -7.88 -1.12 -4.02
N PHE A 102 -8.88 -0.72 -3.27
CA PHE A 102 -10.24 -0.46 -3.73
C PHE A 102 -10.56 1.00 -3.45
N PHE A 103 -10.66 1.78 -4.50
CA PHE A 103 -10.78 3.24 -4.42
C PHE A 103 -12.23 3.69 -4.44
N ASN A 104 -12.51 4.85 -3.83
CA ASN A 104 -13.83 5.48 -3.81
C ASN A 104 -14.94 4.54 -3.30
N GLN A 105 -14.65 3.77 -2.28
CA GLN A 105 -15.59 2.87 -1.63
C GLN A 105 -16.54 3.69 -0.76
N CYS A 106 -17.78 3.94 -1.26
CA CYS A 106 -18.81 4.66 -0.52
C CYS A 106 -19.99 3.72 -0.28
N PHE A 107 -20.24 3.37 0.98
CA PHE A 107 -21.42 2.59 1.31
C PHE A 107 -22.57 3.51 1.75
N GLU A 108 -23.72 3.38 1.08
CA GLU A 108 -24.96 4.00 1.47
C GLU A 108 -25.75 3.09 2.43
N ASN A 109 -26.70 3.66 3.16
CA ASN A 109 -27.52 3.02 4.17
C ASN A 109 -27.94 1.58 3.84
N GLY A 110 -27.25 0.58 4.42
CA GLY A 110 -27.67 -0.82 4.38
C GLY A 110 -26.57 -1.87 4.24
N SER A 111 -25.47 -1.59 3.59
CA SER A 111 -24.33 -2.53 3.53
C SER A 111 -23.04 -1.81 3.86
N ASN A 112 -22.48 -2.14 5.01
CA ASN A 112 -21.18 -1.65 5.45
C ASN A 112 -20.05 -2.67 5.18
N LEU A 113 -20.26 -3.53 4.16
CA LEU A 113 -19.29 -4.52 3.69
C LEU A 113 -18.55 -3.98 2.46
N LEU A 114 -17.24 -4.08 2.47
CA LEU A 114 -16.33 -3.64 1.42
C LEU A 114 -15.48 -4.82 0.93
N PRO A 115 -15.00 -4.82 -0.30
CA PRO A 115 -15.25 -3.83 -1.35
C PRO A 115 -16.66 -3.94 -1.93
N ILE A 116 -17.19 -2.82 -2.43
CA ILE A 116 -18.53 -2.77 -3.04
C ILE A 116 -18.46 -3.22 -4.49
N GLY A 117 -19.28 -4.23 -4.82
CA GLY A 117 -19.36 -4.73 -6.21
C GLY A 117 -18.15 -5.56 -6.65
N ASP A 118 -17.22 -5.85 -5.75
CA ASP A 118 -16.03 -6.67 -5.98
C ASP A 118 -15.76 -7.53 -4.74
N ASN A 119 -14.82 -8.47 -4.84
CA ASN A 119 -14.35 -9.27 -3.71
C ASN A 119 -12.82 -9.31 -3.71
N PHE A 120 -12.23 -9.17 -2.52
CA PHE A 120 -10.84 -9.52 -2.38
C PHE A 120 -10.70 -11.04 -2.46
N SER A 121 -9.96 -11.52 -3.46
CA SER A 121 -9.63 -12.94 -3.62
C SER A 121 -8.17 -13.09 -4.00
N LYS A 122 -7.41 -13.88 -3.24
CA LYS A 122 -5.98 -14.10 -3.49
C LYS A 122 -5.58 -15.53 -3.18
N ILE A 123 -4.80 -16.12 -4.08
CA ILE A 123 -4.17 -17.43 -3.90
C ILE A 123 -2.71 -17.21 -3.51
N ILE A 124 -2.26 -17.86 -2.44
CA ILE A 124 -0.86 -17.90 -2.01
C ILE A 124 -0.41 -19.36 -2.01
N ASN A 125 0.59 -19.68 -2.83
CA ASN A 125 1.05 -21.05 -3.04
C ASN A 125 2.20 -21.47 -2.10
N THR A 126 2.70 -20.56 -1.28
CA THR A 126 3.81 -20.84 -0.36
C THR A 126 3.25 -21.16 1.02
N PRO A 127 3.52 -22.35 1.58
CA PRO A 127 3.16 -22.67 2.97
C PRO A 127 3.83 -21.72 3.96
N GLY A 128 3.12 -21.34 5.03
CA GLY A 128 3.65 -20.45 6.06
C GLY A 128 2.57 -19.74 6.87
N SER A 129 2.99 -18.93 7.82
CA SER A 129 2.12 -18.05 8.59
C SER A 129 2.12 -16.65 7.99
N TYR A 130 0.95 -16.06 7.89
CA TYR A 130 0.71 -14.77 7.26
C TYR A 130 -0.12 -13.86 8.15
N GLN A 131 0.09 -12.59 7.99
CA GLN A 131 -0.75 -11.53 8.57
C GLN A 131 -1.42 -10.77 7.43
N MET A 132 -2.73 -10.66 7.51
CA MET A 132 -3.52 -9.77 6.65
C MET A 132 -3.79 -8.48 7.41
N VAL A 133 -3.61 -7.35 6.75
CA VAL A 133 -3.93 -6.01 7.27
C VAL A 133 -4.93 -5.39 6.32
N ALA A 134 -6.00 -4.84 6.87
CA ALA A 134 -6.98 -4.05 6.15
C ALA A 134 -7.00 -2.63 6.72
N ASP A 135 -6.71 -1.66 5.85
CA ASP A 135 -6.64 -0.25 6.16
C ASP A 135 -7.71 0.49 5.37
N MET A 136 -8.51 1.29 6.05
CA MET A 136 -9.47 2.19 5.40
C MET A 136 -9.07 3.64 5.67
N VAL A 137 -8.93 4.39 4.59
CA VAL A 137 -8.62 5.83 4.61
C VAL A 137 -9.85 6.58 4.13
N SER A 138 -10.46 7.36 5.00
CA SER A 138 -11.65 8.16 4.64
C SER A 138 -11.28 9.35 3.74
N ASN A 139 -12.27 9.97 3.12
CA ASN A 139 -12.08 11.19 2.32
C ASN A 139 -11.54 12.36 3.17
N ASP A 140 -11.73 12.34 4.48
CA ASP A 140 -11.19 13.31 5.43
C ASP A 140 -9.76 12.95 5.91
N LEU A 141 -9.11 11.97 5.26
CA LEU A 141 -7.78 11.46 5.59
C LEU A 141 -7.67 10.84 6.99
N LEU A 142 -8.78 10.41 7.56
CA LEU A 142 -8.78 9.58 8.75
C LEU A 142 -8.43 8.14 8.36
N ASN A 143 -7.67 7.45 9.20
CA ASN A 143 -7.27 6.07 8.95
C ASN A 143 -7.70 5.16 10.09
N ILE A 144 -8.32 4.01 9.75
CA ILE A 144 -8.55 2.89 10.67
C ILE A 144 -7.99 1.60 10.07
N SER A 145 -7.50 0.74 10.94
CA SER A 145 -6.81 -0.49 10.54
C SER A 145 -7.26 -1.66 11.39
N THR A 146 -7.28 -2.83 10.78
CA THR A 146 -7.46 -4.11 11.47
C THR A 146 -6.56 -5.17 10.88
N SER A 147 -6.25 -6.20 11.64
CA SER A 147 -5.43 -7.30 11.14
C SER A 147 -5.91 -8.65 11.63
N GLY A 148 -5.60 -9.69 10.84
CA GLY A 148 -5.85 -11.08 11.18
C GLY A 148 -4.67 -11.96 10.80
N ILE A 149 -4.47 -13.06 11.51
CA ILE A 149 -3.39 -14.02 11.25
C ILE A 149 -4.00 -15.32 10.71
N PHE A 150 -3.36 -15.91 9.71
CA PHE A 150 -3.76 -17.19 9.13
C PHE A 150 -2.54 -17.99 8.70
N THR A 151 -2.75 -19.30 8.43
CA THR A 151 -1.68 -20.23 8.05
C THR A 151 -2.08 -20.96 6.78
N ILE A 152 -1.13 -21.14 5.87
CA ILE A 152 -1.26 -21.94 4.67
C ILE A 152 -0.48 -23.24 4.87
N LYS A 153 -1.09 -24.38 4.58
CA LYS A 153 -0.51 -25.74 4.75
C LYS A 153 -0.62 -26.54 3.47
#